data_492c089a75e5d310e4f5a565252a5281
#
_entry.id   492c089a75e5d310e4f5a565252a5281
#
_cell.length_a   1.000
_cell.length_b   1.000
_cell.length_c   1.000
_cell.angle_alpha   90.00
_cell.angle_beta   90.00
_cell.angle_gamma   90.00
#
_symmetry.space_group_name_H-M   'P 1'
#
loop_
_entity.id
_entity.type
_entity.pdbx_description
1 polymer ?
#
loop_
_entity_poly.entity_id
_entity_poly.type
_entity_poly.pdbx_seq_one_letter_code
_entity_poly.pdbx_strand_id
1 'polypeptide(L)'
;EKNGILNQFLRLLSLPDMSLINTPAAIVIGMIYNFLPYMVLPLYVALSKINGNVIAAARDLGASSWQTFTKVILPLSLPGAISGITMVFIPSLTTFFISGLLGGNKILLIGNIVEQEFTMAYDWHLGSGLSLVLMVFIVVNMAVTAYFDRSEGQVKK
;
A
#
# COMPACT_ATOMS: atom_id res chain seq x y z
N GLU A 1 -24.00 -1.52 0.76
CA GLU A 1 -25.42 -1.88 0.59
C GLU A 1 -26.16 -1.64 1.90
N LYS A 2 -27.39 -1.05 1.83
CA LYS A 2 -28.19 -0.74 3.03
C LYS A 2 -28.49 -1.98 3.89
N ASN A 3 -28.51 -3.15 3.29
CA ASN A 3 -28.77 -4.43 3.96
C ASN A 3 -27.51 -5.30 4.13
N GLY A 4 -26.33 -4.75 3.94
CA GLY A 4 -25.08 -5.47 4.15
C GLY A 4 -24.86 -5.85 5.61
N ILE A 5 -24.06 -6.93 5.83
CA ILE A 5 -23.73 -7.46 7.16
C ILE A 5 -23.21 -6.34 8.10
N LEU A 6 -22.43 -5.42 7.54
CA LEU A 6 -21.86 -4.30 8.31
C LEU A 6 -22.95 -3.36 8.83
N ASN A 7 -23.95 -3.01 8.01
CA ASN A 7 -25.04 -2.16 8.43
C ASN A 7 -26.00 -2.89 9.40
N GLN A 8 -26.18 -4.20 9.24
CA GLN A 8 -26.92 -5.01 10.24
C GLN A 8 -26.20 -4.97 11.59
N PHE A 9 -24.87 -5.08 11.61
CA PHE A 9 -24.09 -4.98 12.83
C PHE A 9 -24.13 -3.56 13.46
N LEU A 10 -24.07 -2.51 12.63
CA LEU A 10 -24.21 -1.12 13.09
C LEU A 10 -25.58 -0.84 13.68
N ARG A 11 -26.65 -1.39 13.08
CA ARG A 11 -28.03 -1.28 13.64
C ARG A 11 -28.18 -1.97 14.98
N LEU A 12 -27.52 -3.12 15.18
CA LEU A 12 -27.46 -3.81 16.48
C LEU A 12 -26.80 -2.94 17.57
N LEU A 13 -25.85 -2.07 17.17
CA LEU A 13 -25.16 -1.13 18.05
C LEU A 13 -25.85 0.25 18.14
N SER A 14 -27.07 0.39 17.56
CA SER A 14 -27.82 1.66 17.49
C SER A 14 -27.05 2.79 16.79
N LEU A 15 -26.12 2.45 15.87
CA LEU A 15 -25.35 3.40 15.08
C LEU A 15 -26.03 3.66 13.72
N PRO A 16 -25.87 4.87 13.12
CA PRO A 16 -26.49 5.20 11.85
C PRO A 16 -25.93 4.33 10.71
N ASP A 17 -26.79 4.03 9.72
CA ASP A 17 -26.39 3.29 8.53
C ASP A 17 -25.28 4.01 7.78
N MET A 18 -24.21 3.31 7.43
CA MET A 18 -23.11 3.85 6.63
C MET A 18 -23.19 3.33 5.20
N SER A 19 -23.29 4.26 4.24
CA SER A 19 -23.14 3.93 2.81
C SER A 19 -21.66 4.00 2.44
N LEU A 20 -20.92 2.92 2.65
CA LEU A 20 -19.50 2.86 2.31
C LEU A 20 -19.27 2.71 0.79
N ILE A 21 -20.12 1.97 0.10
CA ILE A 21 -20.00 1.74 -1.35
C ILE A 21 -20.19 3.05 -2.11
N ASN A 22 -19.44 3.23 -3.19
CA ASN A 22 -19.39 4.45 -4.01
C ASN A 22 -18.77 5.66 -3.30
N THR A 23 -17.87 5.42 -2.36
CA THR A 23 -17.10 6.45 -1.66
C THR A 23 -15.60 6.26 -1.85
N PRO A 24 -14.78 7.34 -1.78
CA PRO A 24 -13.33 7.22 -1.80
C PRO A 24 -12.80 6.31 -0.67
N ALA A 25 -13.47 6.34 0.49
CA ALA A 25 -13.12 5.50 1.63
C ALA A 25 -13.25 4.00 1.31
N ALA A 26 -14.29 3.59 0.58
CA ALA A 26 -14.45 2.20 0.16
C ALA A 26 -13.31 1.73 -0.76
N ILE A 27 -12.87 2.59 -1.68
CA ILE A 27 -11.76 2.30 -2.57
C ILE A 27 -10.47 2.11 -1.77
N VAL A 28 -10.17 3.03 -0.84
CA VAL A 28 -8.96 2.95 0.00
C VAL A 28 -8.97 1.69 0.86
N ILE A 29 -10.09 1.37 1.50
CA ILE A 29 -10.22 0.14 2.31
C ILE A 29 -10.03 -1.11 1.44
N GLY A 30 -10.65 -1.13 0.25
CA GLY A 30 -10.50 -2.23 -0.71
C GLY A 30 -9.06 -2.40 -1.18
N MET A 31 -8.35 -1.29 -1.45
CA MET A 31 -6.93 -1.31 -1.80
C MET A 31 -6.07 -1.82 -0.65
N ILE A 32 -6.30 -1.33 0.58
CA ILE A 32 -5.58 -1.81 1.77
C ILE A 32 -5.76 -3.32 1.91
N TYR A 33 -6.99 -3.83 1.83
CA TYR A 33 -7.26 -5.25 1.93
C TYR A 33 -6.56 -6.07 0.84
N ASN A 34 -6.65 -5.61 -0.42
CA ASN A 34 -6.07 -6.31 -1.56
C ASN A 34 -4.53 -6.33 -1.54
N PHE A 35 -3.91 -5.23 -1.12
CA PHE A 35 -2.46 -5.09 -1.13
C PHE A 35 -1.79 -5.39 0.22
N LEU A 36 -2.57 -5.67 1.27
CA LEU A 36 -2.07 -6.01 2.60
C LEU A 36 -1.03 -7.15 2.59
N PRO A 37 -1.23 -8.28 1.87
CA PRO A 37 -0.23 -9.34 1.83
C PRO A 37 1.11 -8.89 1.27
N TYR A 38 1.11 -8.01 0.26
CA TYR A 38 2.31 -7.46 -0.37
C TYR A 38 3.12 -6.58 0.58
N MET A 39 2.46 -5.93 1.55
CA MET A 39 3.12 -5.13 2.58
C MET A 39 3.59 -5.98 3.76
N VAL A 40 2.80 -6.98 4.16
CA VAL A 40 3.11 -7.82 5.33
C VAL A 40 4.34 -8.70 5.09
N LEU A 41 4.49 -9.27 3.89
CA LEU A 41 5.61 -10.18 3.58
C LEU A 41 7.00 -9.53 3.75
N PRO A 42 7.32 -8.37 3.14
CA PRO A 42 8.62 -7.72 3.33
C PRO A 42 8.86 -7.30 4.78
N LEU A 43 7.83 -6.81 5.47
CA LEU A 43 7.92 -6.45 6.88
C LEU A 43 8.23 -7.67 7.75
N TYR A 44 7.54 -8.78 7.52
CA TYR A 44 7.79 -10.03 8.24
C TYR A 44 9.24 -10.51 8.02
N VAL A 45 9.72 -10.49 6.78
CA VAL A 45 11.09 -10.88 6.45
C VAL A 45 12.11 -9.96 7.13
N ALA A 46 11.87 -8.66 7.15
CA ALA A 46 12.76 -7.72 7.82
C ALA A 46 12.79 -7.92 9.33
N LEU A 47 11.62 -8.10 9.95
CA LEU A 47 11.50 -8.33 11.39
C LEU A 47 12.13 -9.66 11.80
N SER A 48 11.97 -10.73 11.03
CA SER A 48 12.55 -12.05 11.34
C SER A 48 14.08 -12.08 11.22
N LYS A 49 14.68 -11.13 10.51
CA LYS A 49 16.15 -10.98 10.41
C LYS A 49 16.77 -10.22 11.59
N ILE A 50 15.95 -9.58 12.43
CA ILE A 50 16.47 -8.86 13.60
C ILE A 50 17.03 -9.88 14.60
N ASN A 51 18.32 -9.74 14.93
CA ASN A 51 18.96 -10.60 15.90
C ASN A 51 18.37 -10.33 17.31
N GLY A 52 17.84 -11.39 17.94
CA GLY A 52 17.28 -11.30 19.30
C GLY A 52 18.28 -10.78 20.34
N ASN A 53 19.58 -11.00 20.14
CA ASN A 53 20.63 -10.50 21.04
C ASN A 53 20.68 -8.96 21.08
N VAL A 54 20.35 -8.28 19.99
CA VAL A 54 20.30 -6.81 19.95
C VAL A 54 19.12 -6.31 20.81
N ILE A 55 17.99 -7.02 20.78
CA ILE A 55 16.83 -6.72 21.61
C ILE A 55 17.14 -6.99 23.09
N ALA A 56 17.83 -8.10 23.40
CA ALA A 56 18.25 -8.43 24.76
C ALA A 56 19.22 -7.37 25.30
N ALA A 57 20.25 -7.03 24.53
CA ALA A 57 21.21 -5.99 24.92
C ALA A 57 20.57 -4.64 25.20
N ALA A 58 19.58 -4.23 24.41
CA ALA A 58 18.84 -2.98 24.67
C ALA A 58 18.08 -3.03 26.00
N ARG A 59 17.51 -4.18 26.36
CA ARG A 59 16.82 -4.39 27.64
C ARG A 59 17.79 -4.42 28.82
N ASP A 60 18.93 -5.05 28.64
CA ASP A 60 20.00 -5.10 29.68
C ASP A 60 20.54 -3.69 30.00
N LEU A 61 20.53 -2.79 29.01
CA LEU A 61 20.82 -1.36 29.18
C LEU A 61 19.66 -0.55 29.79
N GLY A 62 18.59 -1.21 30.24
CA GLY A 62 17.44 -0.58 30.90
C GLY A 62 16.40 0.04 29.96
N ALA A 63 16.43 -0.30 28.67
CA ALA A 63 15.41 0.20 27.73
C ALA A 63 14.05 -0.43 28.02
N SER A 64 13.00 0.40 28.12
CA SER A 64 11.63 -0.07 28.20
C SER A 64 11.19 -0.74 26.87
N SER A 65 10.12 -1.53 26.88
CA SER A 65 9.58 -2.17 25.68
C SER A 65 9.28 -1.16 24.56
N TRP A 66 8.76 0.01 24.91
CA TRP A 66 8.48 1.10 23.96
C TRP A 66 9.78 1.71 23.38
N GLN A 67 10.79 1.89 24.23
CA GLN A 67 12.11 2.38 23.78
C GLN A 67 12.79 1.36 22.88
N THR A 68 12.73 0.08 23.22
CA THR A 68 13.25 -1.01 22.39
C THR A 68 12.55 -1.04 21.04
N PHE A 69 11.22 -0.91 21.01
CA PHE A 69 10.47 -0.86 19.76
C PHE A 69 10.87 0.34 18.89
N THR A 70 10.83 1.56 19.45
CA THR A 70 11.03 2.78 18.66
C THR A 70 12.48 3.03 18.27
N LYS A 71 13.44 2.64 19.11
CA LYS A 71 14.87 2.92 18.90
C LYS A 71 15.65 1.77 18.27
N VAL A 72 15.13 0.55 18.34
CA VAL A 72 15.83 -0.65 17.83
C VAL A 72 15.02 -1.32 16.72
N ILE A 73 13.81 -1.80 17.03
CA ILE A 73 13.03 -2.62 16.10
C ILE A 73 12.57 -1.80 14.90
N LEU A 74 11.98 -0.63 15.14
CA LEU A 74 11.43 0.23 14.08
C LEU A 74 12.51 0.65 13.08
N PRO A 75 13.67 1.20 13.46
CA PRO A 75 14.70 1.58 12.50
C PRO A 75 15.30 0.36 11.76
N LEU A 76 15.43 -0.79 12.42
CA LEU A 76 15.91 -2.01 11.77
C LEU A 76 14.89 -2.64 10.81
N SER A 77 13.60 -2.34 10.97
CA SER A 77 12.54 -2.80 10.07
C SER A 77 12.27 -1.84 8.90
N LEU A 78 12.81 -0.61 8.92
CA LEU A 78 12.61 0.39 7.86
C LEU A 78 12.94 -0.13 6.45
N PRO A 79 14.03 -0.86 6.20
CA PRO A 79 14.30 -1.43 4.88
C PRO A 79 13.18 -2.31 4.36
N GLY A 80 12.60 -3.14 5.25
CA GLY A 80 11.44 -3.96 4.91
C GLY A 80 10.18 -3.15 4.62
N ALA A 81 9.99 -2.04 5.35
CA ALA A 81 8.88 -1.13 5.10
C ALA A 81 9.01 -0.44 3.74
N ILE A 82 10.21 0.04 3.38
CA ILE A 82 10.50 0.65 2.08
C ILE A 82 10.25 -0.34 0.94
N SER A 83 10.76 -1.57 1.07
CA SER A 83 10.52 -2.64 0.10
C SER A 83 9.03 -2.95 -0.05
N GLY A 84 8.28 -3.01 1.07
CA GLY A 84 6.83 -3.24 1.06
C GLY A 84 6.06 -2.11 0.39
N ILE A 85 6.41 -0.85 0.67
CA ILE A 85 5.81 0.33 0.01
C ILE A 85 6.02 0.23 -1.49
N THR A 86 7.22 -0.10 -1.96
CA THR A 86 7.51 -0.24 -3.39
C THR A 86 6.70 -1.36 -4.03
N MET A 87 6.58 -2.51 -3.37
CA MET A 87 5.77 -3.65 -3.86
C MET A 87 4.29 -3.32 -3.98
N VAL A 88 3.76 -2.45 -3.12
CA VAL A 88 2.35 -2.03 -3.14
C VAL A 88 2.13 -0.89 -4.13
N PHE A 89 3.07 0.04 -4.24
CA PHE A 89 2.92 1.29 -4.97
C PHE A 89 2.62 1.07 -6.46
N ILE A 90 3.42 0.24 -7.13
CA ILE A 90 3.26 -0.01 -8.58
C ILE A 90 1.90 -0.61 -8.93
N PRO A 91 1.46 -1.74 -8.32
CA PRO A 91 0.15 -2.29 -8.64
C PRO A 91 -1.02 -1.41 -8.19
N SER A 92 -0.85 -0.59 -7.14
CA SER A 92 -1.90 0.33 -6.71
C SER A 92 -2.16 1.46 -7.72
N LEU A 93 -1.13 1.93 -8.42
CA LEU A 93 -1.25 2.94 -9.48
C LEU A 93 -1.97 2.41 -10.72
N THR A 94 -1.75 1.14 -11.05
CA THR A 94 -2.28 0.51 -12.26
C THR A 94 -3.64 -0.15 -12.05
N THR A 95 -4.10 -0.27 -10.80
CA THR A 95 -5.38 -0.91 -10.52
C THR A 95 -6.54 -0.01 -10.95
N PHE A 96 -7.47 -0.59 -11.69
CA PHE A 96 -8.74 0.03 -12.08
C PHE A 96 -9.94 -0.76 -11.56
N PHE A 97 -9.75 -2.06 -11.33
CA PHE A 97 -10.81 -2.99 -10.95
C PHE A 97 -11.44 -2.63 -9.59
N ILE A 98 -10.63 -2.30 -8.58
CA ILE A 98 -11.11 -1.96 -7.24
C ILE A 98 -11.93 -0.68 -7.28
N SER A 99 -11.48 0.33 -8.02
CA SER A 99 -12.20 1.59 -8.20
C SER A 99 -13.51 1.39 -8.95
N GLY A 100 -13.53 0.56 -9.99
CA GLY A 100 -14.75 0.20 -10.72
C GLY A 100 -15.78 -0.46 -9.83
N LEU A 101 -15.38 -1.44 -9.03
CA LEU A 101 -16.29 -2.18 -8.13
C LEU A 101 -16.77 -1.35 -6.94
N LEU A 102 -15.87 -0.66 -6.25
CA LEU A 102 -16.17 0.01 -4.99
C LEU A 102 -16.50 1.50 -5.15
N GLY A 103 -16.00 2.13 -6.21
CA GLY A 103 -16.25 3.54 -6.52
C GLY A 103 -17.48 3.80 -7.40
N GLY A 104 -18.13 2.75 -7.91
CA GLY A 104 -19.32 2.83 -8.73
C GLY A 104 -19.15 3.70 -9.99
N ASN A 105 -17.97 3.68 -10.61
CA ASN A 105 -17.57 4.50 -11.78
C ASN A 105 -17.67 6.03 -11.58
N LYS A 106 -17.86 6.49 -10.34
CA LYS A 106 -17.90 7.92 -10.01
C LYS A 106 -16.52 8.47 -9.65
N ILE A 107 -15.61 7.61 -9.25
CA ILE A 107 -14.27 7.97 -8.84
C ILE A 107 -13.31 7.24 -9.77
N LEU A 108 -12.73 8.00 -10.68
CA LEU A 108 -11.79 7.47 -11.68
C LEU A 108 -10.36 7.61 -11.14
N LEU A 109 -9.68 6.49 -11.05
CA LEU A 109 -8.23 6.45 -10.89
C LEU A 109 -7.56 6.52 -12.26
N ILE A 110 -6.28 6.81 -12.29
CA ILE A 110 -5.55 6.91 -13.57
C ILE A 110 -5.62 5.60 -14.38
N GLY A 111 -5.61 4.45 -13.72
CA GLY A 111 -5.81 3.16 -14.37
C GLY A 111 -7.17 3.01 -15.04
N ASN A 112 -8.25 3.57 -14.44
CA ASN A 112 -9.57 3.57 -15.07
C ASN A 112 -9.61 4.45 -16.31
N ILE A 113 -8.95 5.62 -16.27
CA ILE A 113 -8.91 6.53 -17.42
C ILE A 113 -8.19 5.84 -18.59
N VAL A 114 -7.02 5.26 -18.33
CA VAL A 114 -6.28 4.52 -19.36
C VAL A 114 -7.11 3.37 -19.93
N GLU A 115 -7.77 2.58 -19.09
CA GLU A 115 -8.64 1.50 -19.53
C GLU A 115 -9.81 1.99 -20.38
N GLN A 116 -10.47 3.08 -19.97
CA GLN A 116 -11.61 3.66 -20.71
C GLN A 116 -11.18 4.17 -22.10
N GLU A 117 -10.02 4.81 -22.22
CA GLU A 117 -9.53 5.30 -23.52
C GLU A 117 -9.31 4.16 -24.51
N PHE A 118 -8.80 3.00 -24.05
CA PHE A 118 -8.61 1.84 -24.92
C PHE A 118 -9.91 1.07 -25.21
N THR A 119 -10.82 0.95 -24.24
CA THR A 119 -11.96 0.04 -24.34
C THR A 119 -13.26 0.74 -24.76
N MET A 120 -13.48 1.99 -24.35
CA MET A 120 -14.74 2.71 -24.58
C MET A 120 -14.60 3.82 -25.59
N ALA A 121 -13.58 4.69 -25.44
CA ALA A 121 -13.36 5.81 -26.35
C ALA A 121 -12.69 5.40 -27.66
N TYR A 122 -12.01 4.22 -27.66
CA TYR A 122 -11.19 3.74 -28.79
C TYR A 122 -10.12 4.75 -29.23
N ASP A 123 -9.73 5.67 -28.33
CA ASP A 123 -8.66 6.63 -28.61
C ASP A 123 -7.30 6.06 -28.18
N TRP A 124 -6.72 5.30 -29.09
CA TRP A 124 -5.41 4.67 -28.90
C TRP A 124 -4.28 5.67 -28.72
N HIS A 125 -4.39 6.88 -29.28
CA HIS A 125 -3.37 7.93 -29.15
C HIS A 125 -3.35 8.48 -27.72
N LEU A 126 -4.49 8.82 -27.18
CA LEU A 126 -4.61 9.35 -25.82
C LEU A 126 -4.31 8.26 -24.78
N GLY A 127 -4.86 7.05 -24.98
CA GLY A 127 -4.58 5.90 -24.11
C GLY A 127 -3.09 5.55 -24.04
N SER A 128 -2.40 5.50 -25.18
CA SER A 128 -0.96 5.24 -25.22
C SER A 128 -0.14 6.38 -24.60
N GLY A 129 -0.53 7.64 -24.83
CA GLY A 129 0.09 8.80 -24.21
C GLY A 129 0.04 8.77 -22.68
N LEU A 130 -1.15 8.51 -22.13
CA LEU A 130 -1.34 8.38 -20.68
C LEU A 130 -0.56 7.21 -20.10
N SER A 131 -0.57 6.06 -20.79
CA SER A 131 0.22 4.87 -20.38
C SER A 131 1.71 5.16 -20.35
N LEU A 132 2.22 5.92 -21.33
CA LEU A 132 3.62 6.30 -21.40
C LEU A 132 4.02 7.23 -20.23
N VAL A 133 3.18 8.22 -19.92
CA VAL A 133 3.39 9.10 -18.75
C VAL A 133 3.43 8.29 -17.46
N LEU A 134 2.48 7.36 -17.30
CA LEU A 134 2.42 6.49 -16.12
C LEU A 134 3.66 5.58 -16.05
N MET A 135 4.12 5.03 -17.18
CA MET A 135 5.32 4.22 -17.26
C MET A 135 6.57 5.01 -16.84
N VAL A 136 6.74 6.25 -17.33
CA VAL A 136 7.85 7.11 -16.92
C VAL A 136 7.82 7.36 -15.42
N PHE A 137 6.66 7.64 -14.87
CA PHE A 137 6.49 7.86 -13.43
C PHE A 137 6.87 6.61 -12.61
N ILE A 138 6.47 5.42 -13.05
CA ILE A 138 6.84 4.14 -12.42
C ILE A 138 8.35 3.91 -12.47
N VAL A 139 8.97 4.11 -13.65
CA VAL A 139 10.42 3.93 -13.83
C VAL A 139 11.21 4.89 -12.93
N VAL A 140 10.81 6.15 -12.85
CA VAL A 140 11.43 7.14 -11.95
C VAL A 140 11.31 6.68 -10.48
N ASN A 141 10.13 6.22 -10.08
CA ASN A 141 9.93 5.73 -8.72
C ASN A 141 10.80 4.50 -8.43
N MET A 142 10.88 3.54 -9.37
CA MET A 142 11.76 2.37 -9.24
C MET A 142 13.24 2.78 -9.13
N ALA A 143 13.69 3.74 -9.94
CA ALA A 143 15.06 4.24 -9.89
C ALA A 143 15.39 4.91 -8.54
N VAL A 144 14.47 5.70 -8.03
CA VAL A 144 14.60 6.35 -6.69
C VAL A 144 14.70 5.29 -5.60
N THR A 145 13.82 4.30 -5.61
CA THR A 145 13.83 3.21 -4.61
C THR A 145 15.11 2.39 -4.70
N ALA A 146 15.53 2.01 -5.91
CA ALA A 146 16.78 1.25 -6.11
C ALA A 146 18.02 2.06 -5.67
N TYR A 147 18.00 3.37 -5.78
CA TYR A 147 19.07 4.22 -5.26
C TYR A 147 19.15 4.17 -3.73
N PHE A 148 18.01 4.24 -3.04
CA PHE A 148 17.97 4.13 -1.58
C PHE A 148 18.36 2.74 -1.07
N ASP A 149 17.90 1.66 -1.72
CA ASP A 149 18.26 0.28 -1.35
C ASP A 149 19.77 0.02 -1.48
N ARG A 150 20.42 0.60 -2.50
CA ARG A 150 21.88 0.48 -2.66
C ARG A 150 22.68 1.18 -1.57
N SER A 151 22.21 2.32 -1.09
CA SER A 151 22.90 3.05 -0.03
C SER A 151 22.90 2.30 1.31
N GLU A 152 21.88 1.49 1.59
CA GLU A 152 21.81 0.67 2.80
C GLU A 152 22.67 -0.61 2.71
N GLY A 153 22.84 -1.18 1.51
CA GLY A 153 23.69 -2.35 1.29
C GLY A 153 25.17 -2.09 1.50
N GLN A 154 25.64 -0.85 1.43
CA GLN A 154 27.05 -0.48 1.63
C GLN A 154 27.41 -0.22 3.09
N VAL A 155 26.45 0.05 3.96
CA VAL A 155 26.71 0.28 5.40
C VAL A 155 26.89 -1.02 6.19
N LYS A 156 26.65 -2.19 5.55
CA LYS A 156 26.77 -3.52 6.17
C LYS A 156 28.06 -4.30 5.82
N LYS A 157 29.07 -3.62 5.25
CA LYS A 157 30.40 -4.25 5.05
C LYS A 157 31.41 -3.76 6.09
#